data_92d40abd3bde35f4b61b3e9869e00809
#
_entry.id   92d40abd3bde35f4b61b3e9869e00809
#
_cell.length_a   1.000
_cell.length_b   1.000
_cell.length_c   1.000
_cell.angle_alpha   90.00
_cell.angle_beta   90.00
_cell.angle_gamma   90.00
#
_symmetry.space_group_name_H-M   'P 1'
#
loop_
_entity.id
_entity.type
_entity.pdbx_description
1 polymer ?
#
loop_
_entity_poly.entity_id
_entity_poly.type
_entity_poly.pdbx_seq_one_letter_code
_entity_poly.pdbx_strand_id
1 'polypeptide(L)'
;MDELLLSLQSEESVQIYDLSAQEDWQVAFQTIDRTKGLAQRLDELRRREEQLEKAIQALEPFIPQKKGLEKLKEAPLSLSFQELESHGLIRDEQRFLQSVQKQLAVLAKARDRIQLAQEELASLEKWVDLTTTPDQLKRFRYVRGLIGTIPNSEQDQARQALLAHPDVEVDVVFSSETEHGVVVLYKSGDLAGIQDTLTSSHFKEFDYQGEALPKERLEQLKREIKEQGAVEAATLETLSQAKEDLNQLKYQLDYVLSLGAREEAKGSLASTAHLVALEGWIETAQLEALKAKLQKE
;
A
#
# COMPACT_ATOMS: atom_id res chain seq x y z
N MET A 1 8.01 18.88 36.28
CA MET A 1 8.99 18.70 35.18
C MET A 1 8.34 18.79 33.81
N ASP A 2 7.26 18.04 33.56
CA ASP A 2 6.55 18.09 32.27
C ASP A 2 5.99 19.48 31.97
N GLU A 3 5.42 20.14 32.95
CA GLU A 3 4.92 21.53 32.83
C GLU A 3 6.04 22.52 32.52
N LEU A 4 7.21 22.37 33.19
CA LEU A 4 8.36 23.22 32.93
C LEU A 4 8.89 23.04 31.49
N LEU A 5 9.05 21.78 31.02
CA LEU A 5 9.51 21.50 29.66
C LEU A 5 8.49 21.97 28.64
N LEU A 6 7.20 21.83 28.92
CA LEU A 6 6.11 22.35 28.08
C LEU A 6 6.18 23.87 27.98
N SER A 7 6.39 24.53 29.11
CA SER A 7 6.54 26.00 29.19
C SER A 7 7.76 26.48 28.40
N LEU A 8 8.89 25.84 28.54
CA LEU A 8 10.12 26.14 27.78
C LEU A 8 9.95 25.87 26.26
N GLN A 9 9.30 24.78 25.90
CA GLN A 9 9.00 24.46 24.51
C GLN A 9 8.06 25.49 23.88
N SER A 10 7.08 26.02 24.65
CA SER A 10 6.15 27.04 24.17
C SER A 10 6.82 28.39 23.88
N GLU A 11 8.01 28.63 24.40
CA GLU A 11 8.80 29.85 24.10
C GLU A 11 9.53 29.79 22.77
N GLU A 12 9.72 28.60 22.21
CA GLU A 12 10.37 28.33 20.89
C GLU A 12 11.77 28.93 20.71
N SER A 13 12.34 29.50 21.79
CA SER A 13 13.57 30.27 21.77
C SER A 13 14.64 29.77 22.73
N VAL A 14 14.36 28.67 23.46
CA VAL A 14 15.28 28.07 24.42
C VAL A 14 15.91 26.82 23.86
N GLN A 15 17.24 26.79 23.78
CA GLN A 15 18.01 25.62 23.42
C GLN A 15 18.58 24.98 24.68
N ILE A 16 18.20 23.74 24.99
CA ILE A 16 18.64 23.00 26.17
C ILE A 16 19.98 22.30 25.88
N TYR A 17 20.90 22.36 26.85
CA TYR A 17 22.15 21.63 26.82
C TYR A 17 22.01 20.24 27.43
N ASP A 18 22.73 19.27 26.84
CA ASP A 18 22.85 17.93 27.41
C ASP A 18 23.86 17.95 28.56
N LEU A 19 23.35 18.02 29.78
CA LEU A 19 24.17 17.96 31.01
C LEU A 19 24.59 16.53 31.34
N SER A 20 23.94 15.51 30.79
CA SER A 20 24.30 14.11 31.07
C SER A 20 25.66 13.72 30.51
N ALA A 21 26.16 14.46 29.49
CA ALA A 21 27.44 14.24 28.84
C ALA A 21 28.62 14.98 29.52
N GLN A 22 28.34 15.86 30.52
CA GLN A 22 29.40 16.67 31.16
C GLN A 22 29.93 16.00 32.44
N GLU A 23 31.27 15.78 32.52
CA GLU A 23 31.89 15.10 33.62
C GLU A 23 31.67 15.79 34.98
N ASP A 24 31.64 17.13 35.03
CA ASP A 24 31.45 17.91 36.26
C ASP A 24 30.09 17.65 36.91
N TRP A 25 29.07 17.41 36.09
CA TRP A 25 27.71 17.12 36.55
C TRP A 25 27.49 15.67 36.94
N GLN A 26 28.24 14.72 36.33
CA GLN A 26 28.19 13.30 36.68
C GLN A 26 28.70 13.02 38.08
N VAL A 27 29.66 13.83 38.58
CA VAL A 27 30.23 13.70 39.94
C VAL A 27 29.31 14.30 40.99
N ALA A 28 28.62 15.40 40.67
CA ALA A 28 27.74 16.12 41.61
C ALA A 28 26.33 15.52 41.73
N PHE A 29 25.86 14.89 40.69
CA PHE A 29 24.51 14.32 40.65
C PHE A 29 24.58 12.81 40.46
N GLN A 30 24.38 12.06 41.56
CA GLN A 30 24.14 10.61 41.43
C GLN A 30 22.88 10.43 40.59
N THR A 31 23.06 9.90 39.40
CA THR A 31 21.98 9.64 38.44
C THR A 31 20.99 8.68 39.09
N ILE A 32 19.88 9.19 39.59
CA ILE A 32 18.71 8.34 39.80
C ILE A 32 18.32 7.83 38.41
N ASP A 33 18.21 6.53 38.29
CA ASP A 33 17.84 5.85 37.05
C ASP A 33 16.41 6.26 36.61
N ARG A 34 16.27 7.52 36.17
CA ARG A 34 15.06 8.09 35.55
C ARG A 34 14.97 7.72 34.08
N THR A 35 16.01 7.11 33.54
CA THR A 35 16.01 6.53 32.18
C THR A 35 15.12 5.29 32.10
N LYS A 36 14.73 4.75 33.29
CA LYS A 36 13.83 3.61 33.35
C LYS A 36 12.48 3.95 32.70
N GLY A 37 12.25 3.40 31.54
CA GLY A 37 11.06 3.65 30.71
C GLY A 37 11.20 4.76 29.67
N LEU A 38 12.26 5.60 29.69
CA LEU A 38 12.49 6.63 28.67
C LEU A 38 12.70 6.01 27.28
N ALA A 39 13.57 5.03 27.17
CA ALA A 39 13.82 4.33 25.91
C ALA A 39 12.53 3.71 25.36
N GLN A 40 11.72 3.08 26.23
CA GLN A 40 10.44 2.51 25.81
C GLN A 40 9.46 3.57 25.29
N ARG A 41 9.36 4.72 25.97
CA ARG A 41 8.50 5.85 25.53
C ARG A 41 8.97 6.42 24.20
N LEU A 42 10.28 6.61 24.03
CA LEU A 42 10.85 7.09 22.77
C LEU A 42 10.59 6.10 21.64
N ASP A 43 10.73 4.80 21.90
CA ASP A 43 10.40 3.76 20.91
C ASP A 43 8.92 3.76 20.54
N GLU A 44 8.02 3.99 21.49
CA GLU A 44 6.58 4.13 21.22
C GLU A 44 6.29 5.36 20.35
N LEU A 45 6.90 6.51 20.67
CA LEU A 45 6.74 7.74 19.88
C LEU A 45 7.30 7.59 18.48
N ARG A 46 8.48 6.99 18.30
CA ARG A 46 9.04 6.69 16.97
C ARG A 46 8.16 5.78 16.14
N ARG A 47 7.56 4.76 16.74
CA ARG A 47 6.60 3.89 16.03
C ARG A 47 5.36 4.67 15.59
N ARG A 48 4.84 5.58 16.42
CA ARG A 48 3.71 6.44 16.07
C ARG A 48 4.08 7.39 14.93
N GLU A 49 5.24 8.02 15.02
CA GLU A 49 5.82 8.87 13.96
C GLU A 49 5.87 8.12 12.63
N GLU A 50 6.49 6.94 12.57
CA GLU A 50 6.56 6.12 11.36
C GLU A 50 5.17 5.76 10.80
N GLN A 51 4.19 5.47 11.65
CA GLN A 51 2.84 5.14 11.21
C GLN A 51 2.14 6.35 10.60
N LEU A 52 2.29 7.53 11.20
CA LEU A 52 1.73 8.78 10.71
C LEU A 52 2.39 9.20 9.40
N GLU A 53 3.72 9.14 9.31
CA GLU A 53 4.45 9.44 8.07
C GLU A 53 4.02 8.53 6.91
N LYS A 54 3.92 7.22 7.15
CA LYS A 54 3.43 6.26 6.16
C LYS A 54 2.01 6.58 5.70
N ALA A 55 1.12 6.98 6.62
CA ALA A 55 -0.25 7.36 6.29
C ALA A 55 -0.29 8.65 5.46
N ILE A 56 0.51 9.66 5.82
CA ILE A 56 0.64 10.93 5.08
C ILE A 56 1.16 10.65 3.66
N GLN A 57 2.28 9.92 3.53
CA GLN A 57 2.88 9.57 2.24
C GLN A 57 1.93 8.79 1.33
N ALA A 58 1.12 7.92 1.93
CA ALA A 58 0.16 7.12 1.18
C ALA A 58 -1.08 7.93 0.75
N LEU A 59 -1.52 8.93 1.53
CA LEU A 59 -2.70 9.73 1.25
C LEU A 59 -2.43 10.94 0.35
N GLU A 60 -1.27 11.58 0.53
CA GLU A 60 -0.90 12.84 -0.14
C GLU A 60 -1.02 12.81 -1.68
N PRO A 61 -0.66 11.72 -2.40
CA PRO A 61 -0.78 11.66 -3.86
C PRO A 61 -2.22 11.79 -4.40
N PHE A 62 -3.22 11.48 -3.56
CA PHE A 62 -4.63 11.54 -3.96
C PHE A 62 -5.25 12.93 -3.75
N ILE A 63 -4.61 13.78 -2.96
CA ILE A 63 -5.12 15.13 -2.68
C ILE A 63 -4.75 16.07 -3.82
N PRO A 64 -5.73 16.75 -4.44
CA PRO A 64 -5.46 17.73 -5.50
C PRO A 64 -4.55 18.85 -4.99
N GLN A 65 -3.36 18.95 -5.55
CA GLN A 65 -2.45 20.05 -5.23
C GLN A 65 -2.74 21.25 -6.12
N LYS A 66 -2.83 22.42 -5.52
CA LYS A 66 -2.91 23.68 -6.27
C LYS A 66 -1.63 23.87 -7.07
N LYS A 67 -1.76 24.28 -8.34
CA LYS A 67 -0.61 24.49 -9.26
C LYS A 67 -0.28 25.98 -9.39
N GLY A 68 1.01 26.28 -9.61
CA GLY A 68 1.48 27.63 -9.95
C GLY A 68 1.27 28.67 -8.84
N LEU A 69 0.80 29.86 -9.21
CA LEU A 69 0.61 30.99 -8.30
C LEU A 69 -0.39 30.77 -7.17
N GLU A 70 -1.29 29.82 -7.31
CA GLU A 70 -2.25 29.47 -6.24
C GLU A 70 -1.57 28.75 -5.09
N LYS A 71 -0.51 27.97 -5.35
CA LYS A 71 0.31 27.35 -4.31
C LYS A 71 1.07 28.38 -3.47
N LEU A 72 1.53 29.47 -4.10
CA LEU A 72 2.23 30.57 -3.42
C LEU A 72 1.31 31.41 -2.53
N LYS A 73 0.00 31.39 -2.77
CA LYS A 73 -1.00 32.10 -1.97
C LYS A 73 -1.54 31.26 -0.82
N GLU A 74 -1.24 29.98 -0.78
CA GLU A 74 -1.63 29.12 0.33
C GLU A 74 -0.71 29.42 1.52
N ALA A 75 -1.30 29.96 2.59
CA ALA A 75 -0.55 30.12 3.84
C ALA A 75 -0.03 28.76 4.29
N PRO A 76 1.23 28.67 4.73
CA PRO A 76 1.70 27.43 5.32
C PRO A 76 0.79 27.05 6.49
N LEU A 77 0.56 25.74 6.66
CA LEU A 77 -0.09 25.21 7.85
C LEU A 77 0.81 25.58 9.04
N SER A 78 0.51 26.69 9.69
CA SER A 78 1.21 27.12 10.90
C SER A 78 0.21 27.12 12.04
N LEU A 79 0.47 26.30 13.03
CA LEU A 79 -0.22 26.33 14.32
C LEU A 79 0.75 26.88 15.35
N SER A 80 0.25 27.70 16.25
CA SER A 80 0.99 28.03 17.46
C SER A 80 1.16 26.74 18.29
N PHE A 81 2.16 26.73 19.15
CA PHE A 81 2.40 25.57 20.02
C PHE A 81 1.18 25.23 20.90
N GLN A 82 0.45 26.25 21.39
CA GLN A 82 -0.77 26.04 22.17
C GLN A 82 -1.90 25.44 21.33
N GLU A 83 -2.03 25.85 20.09
CA GLU A 83 -3.01 25.24 19.16
C GLU A 83 -2.62 23.80 18.84
N LEU A 84 -1.33 23.51 18.64
CA LEU A 84 -0.84 22.16 18.41
C LEU A 84 -1.17 21.23 19.59
N GLU A 85 -0.92 21.67 20.83
CA GLU A 85 -1.26 20.91 22.04
C GLU A 85 -2.78 20.69 22.19
N SER A 86 -3.62 21.63 21.70
CA SER A 86 -5.08 21.52 21.79
C SER A 86 -5.71 20.75 20.63
N HIS A 87 -5.15 20.85 19.42
CA HIS A 87 -5.66 20.24 18.19
C HIS A 87 -4.96 18.95 17.77
N GLY A 88 -3.71 18.73 18.22
CA GLY A 88 -2.92 17.54 17.90
C GLY A 88 -3.45 16.23 18.48
N LEU A 89 -4.51 16.28 19.26
CA LEU A 89 -5.11 15.10 19.87
C LEU A 89 -6.25 14.54 19.00
N ILE A 90 -5.92 13.71 18.05
CA ILE A 90 -6.91 12.80 17.49
C ILE A 90 -7.32 11.85 18.63
N ARG A 91 -8.56 11.97 19.12
CA ARG A 91 -9.07 11.21 20.28
C ARG A 91 -8.89 9.69 20.13
N ASP A 92 -8.91 9.19 18.91
CA ASP A 92 -8.69 7.78 18.60
C ASP A 92 -7.80 7.67 17.35
N GLU A 93 -6.50 7.97 17.53
CA GLU A 93 -5.49 7.94 16.47
C GLU A 93 -5.46 6.59 15.74
N GLN A 94 -5.57 5.49 16.47
CA GLN A 94 -5.55 4.16 15.86
C GLN A 94 -6.74 3.92 14.93
N ARG A 95 -7.95 4.31 15.35
CA ARG A 95 -9.14 4.20 14.48
C ARG A 95 -9.03 5.08 13.26
N PHE A 96 -8.49 6.30 13.42
CA PHE A 96 -8.30 7.21 12.31
C PHE A 96 -7.32 6.64 11.29
N LEU A 97 -6.14 6.19 11.72
CA LEU A 97 -5.16 5.50 10.88
C LEU A 97 -5.75 4.27 10.19
N GLN A 98 -6.49 3.43 10.93
CA GLN A 98 -7.17 2.27 10.36
C GLN A 98 -8.21 2.67 9.30
N SER A 99 -8.93 3.77 9.46
CA SER A 99 -9.90 4.25 8.47
C SER A 99 -9.21 4.64 7.15
N VAL A 100 -8.11 5.38 7.22
CA VAL A 100 -7.30 5.75 6.06
C VAL A 100 -6.72 4.51 5.37
N GLN A 101 -6.10 3.61 6.15
CA GLN A 101 -5.55 2.36 5.62
C GLN A 101 -6.60 1.49 4.95
N LYS A 102 -7.82 1.42 5.52
CA LYS A 102 -8.93 0.69 4.93
C LYS A 102 -9.33 1.23 3.56
N GLN A 103 -9.41 2.55 3.41
CA GLN A 103 -9.74 3.17 2.11
C GLN A 103 -8.66 2.88 1.07
N LEU A 104 -7.39 3.01 1.44
CA LEU A 104 -6.27 2.69 0.57
C LEU A 104 -6.24 1.20 0.18
N ALA A 105 -6.54 0.31 1.12
CA ALA A 105 -6.64 -1.14 0.86
C ALA A 105 -7.81 -1.48 -0.08
N VAL A 106 -8.95 -0.81 0.04
CA VAL A 106 -10.08 -0.96 -0.90
C VAL A 106 -9.66 -0.57 -2.31
N LEU A 107 -8.97 0.57 -2.47
CA LEU A 107 -8.46 1.04 -3.75
C LEU A 107 -7.47 0.04 -4.37
N ALA A 108 -6.47 -0.40 -3.60
CA ALA A 108 -5.49 -1.37 -4.06
C ALA A 108 -6.18 -2.66 -4.53
N LYS A 109 -7.08 -3.21 -3.71
CA LYS A 109 -7.82 -4.44 -4.04
C LYS A 109 -8.68 -4.30 -5.29
N ALA A 110 -9.31 -3.14 -5.51
CA ALA A 110 -10.11 -2.89 -6.72
C ALA A 110 -9.20 -2.88 -7.96
N ARG A 111 -8.04 -2.23 -7.90
CA ARG A 111 -7.06 -2.19 -8.99
C ARG A 111 -6.49 -3.55 -9.32
N ASP A 112 -6.09 -4.32 -8.31
CA ASP A 112 -5.57 -5.68 -8.49
C ASP A 112 -6.61 -6.57 -9.19
N ARG A 113 -7.89 -6.47 -8.78
CA ARG A 113 -8.97 -7.23 -9.41
C ARG A 113 -9.22 -6.81 -10.85
N ILE A 114 -9.19 -5.51 -11.15
CA ILE A 114 -9.30 -5.00 -12.53
C ILE A 114 -8.17 -5.54 -13.38
N GLN A 115 -6.94 -5.48 -12.90
CA GLN A 115 -5.78 -5.97 -13.62
C GLN A 115 -5.87 -7.47 -13.90
N LEU A 116 -6.16 -8.29 -12.89
CA LEU A 116 -6.31 -9.73 -13.06
C LEU A 116 -7.44 -10.07 -14.04
N ALA A 117 -8.58 -9.37 -13.93
CA ALA A 117 -9.70 -9.57 -14.83
C ALA A 117 -9.38 -9.15 -16.28
N GLN A 118 -8.58 -8.10 -16.48
CA GLN A 118 -8.10 -7.66 -17.79
C GLN A 118 -7.12 -8.65 -18.41
N GLU A 119 -6.20 -9.22 -17.63
CA GLU A 119 -5.25 -10.24 -18.06
C GLU A 119 -5.99 -11.53 -18.48
N GLU A 120 -6.97 -11.97 -17.68
CA GLU A 120 -7.82 -13.11 -18.02
C GLU A 120 -8.66 -12.83 -19.26
N LEU A 121 -9.26 -11.64 -19.36
CA LEU A 121 -10.04 -11.23 -20.54
C LEU A 121 -9.19 -11.29 -21.80
N ALA A 122 -8.01 -10.70 -21.79
CA ALA A 122 -7.09 -10.73 -22.94
C ALA A 122 -6.69 -12.16 -23.35
N SER A 123 -6.51 -13.05 -22.39
CA SER A 123 -6.20 -14.46 -22.65
C SER A 123 -7.36 -15.24 -23.27
N LEU A 124 -8.59 -14.91 -22.88
CA LEU A 124 -9.81 -15.60 -23.32
C LEU A 124 -10.42 -15.01 -24.60
N GLU A 125 -10.11 -13.76 -24.95
CA GLU A 125 -10.77 -13.06 -26.05
C GLU A 125 -10.67 -13.81 -27.38
N LYS A 126 -9.52 -14.41 -27.68
CA LYS A 126 -9.30 -15.23 -28.87
C LYS A 126 -10.09 -16.54 -28.88
N TRP A 127 -10.55 -17.01 -27.71
CA TRP A 127 -11.31 -18.24 -27.54
C TRP A 127 -12.84 -18.03 -27.50
N VAL A 128 -13.33 -16.85 -27.89
CA VAL A 128 -14.74 -16.48 -27.79
C VAL A 128 -15.69 -17.46 -28.52
N ASP A 129 -15.23 -18.05 -29.62
CA ASP A 129 -16.01 -18.99 -30.44
C ASP A 129 -15.86 -20.45 -29.97
N LEU A 130 -15.12 -20.70 -28.89
CA LEU A 130 -15.02 -22.05 -28.34
C LEU A 130 -16.36 -22.49 -27.75
N THR A 131 -16.85 -23.64 -28.24
CA THR A 131 -18.16 -24.19 -27.89
C THR A 131 -18.13 -25.25 -26.79
N THR A 132 -16.96 -25.61 -26.31
CA THR A 132 -16.76 -26.62 -25.26
C THR A 132 -15.56 -26.22 -24.36
N THR A 133 -15.55 -26.68 -23.13
CA THR A 133 -14.42 -26.43 -22.22
C THR A 133 -13.52 -27.68 -22.08
N PRO A 134 -12.24 -27.51 -21.65
CA PRO A 134 -11.37 -28.66 -21.37
C PRO A 134 -12.01 -29.65 -20.38
N ASP A 135 -12.73 -29.14 -19.38
CA ASP A 135 -13.39 -29.98 -18.38
C ASP A 135 -14.61 -30.74 -18.93
N GLN A 136 -15.34 -30.16 -19.87
CA GLN A 136 -16.42 -30.86 -20.57
C GLN A 136 -15.85 -31.98 -21.44
N LEU A 137 -14.75 -31.75 -22.14
CA LEU A 137 -14.07 -32.79 -22.96
C LEU A 137 -13.59 -33.97 -22.12
N LYS A 138 -13.15 -33.76 -20.89
CA LYS A 138 -12.75 -34.83 -19.97
C LYS A 138 -13.89 -35.74 -19.54
N ARG A 139 -15.16 -35.28 -19.63
CA ARG A 139 -16.36 -36.06 -19.22
C ARG A 139 -16.83 -37.08 -20.25
N PHE A 140 -16.39 -36.97 -21.51
CA PHE A 140 -16.77 -37.94 -22.55
C PHE A 140 -16.09 -39.31 -22.31
N ARG A 141 -16.84 -40.38 -22.55
CA ARG A 141 -16.39 -41.75 -22.25
C ARG A 141 -15.52 -42.33 -23.35
N TYR A 142 -15.89 -42.13 -24.61
CA TYR A 142 -15.30 -42.75 -25.77
C TYR A 142 -14.39 -41.84 -26.58
N VAL A 143 -14.59 -40.54 -26.45
CA VAL A 143 -13.82 -39.49 -27.09
C VAL A 143 -13.13 -38.66 -26.01
N ARG A 144 -11.92 -38.28 -26.28
CA ARG A 144 -11.16 -37.29 -25.47
C ARG A 144 -10.84 -36.09 -26.35
N GLY A 145 -10.57 -34.97 -25.75
CA GLY A 145 -10.19 -33.80 -26.49
C GLY A 145 -9.13 -32.97 -25.76
N LEU A 146 -8.30 -32.34 -26.56
CA LEU A 146 -7.32 -31.33 -26.12
C LEU A 146 -7.66 -30.03 -26.82
N ILE A 147 -7.56 -28.94 -26.08
CA ILE A 147 -7.73 -27.58 -26.59
C ILE A 147 -6.39 -26.89 -26.43
N GLY A 148 -5.93 -26.20 -27.47
CA GLY A 148 -4.64 -25.53 -27.41
C GLY A 148 -4.32 -24.75 -28.66
N THR A 149 -3.09 -24.24 -28.75
CA THR A 149 -2.61 -23.47 -29.90
C THR A 149 -1.47 -24.20 -30.64
N ILE A 150 -1.41 -23.98 -31.96
CA ILE A 150 -0.34 -24.41 -32.83
C ILE A 150 0.19 -23.16 -33.56
N PRO A 151 1.54 -23.00 -33.70
CA PRO A 151 2.13 -21.88 -34.44
C PRO A 151 1.72 -21.90 -35.93
N ASN A 152 1.54 -20.75 -36.55
CA ASN A 152 1.15 -20.62 -37.96
C ASN A 152 2.11 -21.33 -38.91
N SER A 153 3.42 -21.33 -38.63
CA SER A 153 4.43 -21.99 -39.46
C SER A 153 4.23 -23.51 -39.60
N GLU A 154 3.46 -24.11 -38.70
CA GLU A 154 3.32 -25.57 -38.60
C GLU A 154 1.88 -26.06 -38.77
N GLN A 155 0.92 -25.14 -38.92
CA GLN A 155 -0.50 -25.46 -38.92
C GLN A 155 -0.88 -26.52 -39.96
N ASP A 156 -0.49 -26.33 -41.22
CA ASP A 156 -0.90 -27.24 -42.30
C ASP A 156 -0.27 -28.61 -42.14
N GLN A 157 1.00 -28.66 -41.73
CA GLN A 157 1.71 -29.95 -41.48
C GLN A 157 1.15 -30.64 -40.25
N ALA A 158 0.94 -29.93 -39.16
CA ALA A 158 0.37 -30.47 -37.94
C ALA A 158 -1.05 -30.99 -38.17
N ARG A 159 -1.88 -30.23 -38.85
CA ARG A 159 -3.26 -30.61 -39.16
C ARG A 159 -3.29 -31.86 -40.05
N GLN A 160 -2.47 -31.89 -41.10
CA GLN A 160 -2.39 -33.06 -41.99
C GLN A 160 -1.88 -34.29 -41.25
N ALA A 161 -0.86 -34.15 -40.41
CA ALA A 161 -0.32 -35.22 -39.60
C ALA A 161 -1.33 -35.78 -38.58
N LEU A 162 -2.08 -34.90 -37.92
CA LEU A 162 -3.12 -35.29 -36.97
C LEU A 162 -4.32 -35.95 -37.69
N LEU A 163 -4.75 -35.41 -38.81
CA LEU A 163 -5.84 -36.01 -39.61
C LEU A 163 -5.44 -37.30 -40.34
N ALA A 164 -4.16 -37.61 -40.42
CA ALA A 164 -3.71 -38.90 -40.92
C ALA A 164 -4.04 -40.08 -39.96
N HIS A 165 -4.31 -39.79 -38.70
CA HIS A 165 -4.80 -40.75 -37.72
C HIS A 165 -6.30 -41.00 -37.90
N PRO A 166 -6.77 -42.25 -38.07
CA PRO A 166 -8.14 -42.54 -38.48
C PRO A 166 -9.23 -42.14 -37.45
N ASP A 167 -8.87 -42.01 -36.22
CA ASP A 167 -9.78 -41.70 -35.09
C ASP A 167 -9.52 -40.28 -34.47
N VAL A 168 -8.96 -39.36 -35.27
CA VAL A 168 -8.65 -37.97 -34.85
C VAL A 168 -9.39 -36.96 -35.72
N GLU A 169 -9.98 -35.99 -35.07
CA GLU A 169 -10.61 -34.82 -35.70
C GLU A 169 -10.00 -33.54 -35.13
N VAL A 170 -9.78 -32.57 -36.01
CA VAL A 170 -9.20 -31.25 -35.63
C VAL A 170 -10.10 -30.14 -36.11
N ASP A 171 -10.60 -29.35 -35.16
CA ASP A 171 -11.39 -28.16 -35.43
C ASP A 171 -10.58 -26.91 -35.09
N VAL A 172 -10.67 -25.88 -35.96
CA VAL A 172 -9.97 -24.58 -35.75
C VAL A 172 -10.96 -23.61 -35.18
N VAL A 173 -10.67 -23.16 -33.95
CA VAL A 173 -11.50 -22.21 -33.21
C VAL A 173 -11.21 -20.77 -33.62
N PHE A 174 -9.92 -20.43 -33.76
CA PHE A 174 -9.49 -19.11 -34.21
C PHE A 174 -8.18 -19.19 -34.99
N SER A 175 -7.92 -18.13 -35.75
CA SER A 175 -6.65 -17.92 -36.46
C SER A 175 -6.17 -16.51 -36.22
N SER A 176 -4.91 -16.36 -35.77
CA SER A 176 -4.21 -15.09 -35.59
C SER A 176 -2.97 -15.03 -36.50
N GLU A 177 -2.20 -13.94 -36.44
CA GLU A 177 -0.95 -13.81 -37.21
C GLU A 177 0.14 -14.79 -36.74
N THR A 178 0.12 -15.25 -35.51
CA THR A 178 1.18 -16.05 -34.91
C THR A 178 0.78 -17.49 -34.61
N GLU A 179 -0.48 -17.76 -34.35
CA GLU A 179 -0.95 -19.08 -33.90
C GLU A 179 -2.41 -19.34 -34.29
N HIS A 180 -2.78 -20.60 -34.31
CA HIS A 180 -4.15 -21.05 -34.45
C HIS A 180 -4.60 -21.76 -33.18
N GLY A 181 -5.81 -21.44 -32.71
CA GLY A 181 -6.47 -22.18 -31.64
C GLY A 181 -7.19 -23.38 -32.21
N VAL A 182 -6.94 -24.55 -31.69
CA VAL A 182 -7.49 -25.82 -32.19
C VAL A 182 -8.11 -26.65 -31.07
N VAL A 183 -9.14 -27.40 -31.42
CA VAL A 183 -9.66 -28.53 -30.64
C VAL A 183 -9.29 -29.80 -31.35
N VAL A 184 -8.56 -30.66 -30.67
CA VAL A 184 -8.15 -32.00 -31.18
C VAL A 184 -8.97 -33.03 -30.45
N LEU A 185 -9.84 -33.74 -31.17
CA LEU A 185 -10.65 -34.82 -30.64
C LEU A 185 -10.02 -36.16 -31.05
N TYR A 186 -9.93 -37.14 -30.15
CA TYR A 186 -9.37 -38.43 -30.40
C TYR A 186 -10.07 -39.52 -29.58
N LYS A 187 -9.96 -40.76 -30.03
CA LYS A 187 -10.54 -41.91 -29.35
C LYS A 187 -9.85 -42.14 -28.01
N SER A 188 -10.64 -42.43 -26.99
CA SER A 188 -10.12 -42.70 -25.65
C SER A 188 -9.14 -43.90 -25.68
N GLY A 189 -7.88 -43.65 -25.27
CA GLY A 189 -6.80 -44.62 -25.30
C GLY A 189 -5.71 -44.36 -26.36
N ASP A 190 -5.97 -43.52 -27.37
CA ASP A 190 -5.06 -43.29 -28.49
C ASP A 190 -4.14 -42.08 -28.32
N LEU A 191 -4.11 -41.49 -27.10
CA LEU A 191 -3.27 -40.31 -26.82
C LEU A 191 -1.79 -40.53 -27.18
N ALA A 192 -1.24 -41.72 -26.88
CA ALA A 192 0.15 -42.05 -27.19
C ALA A 192 0.48 -41.96 -28.68
N GLY A 193 -0.48 -42.33 -29.55
CA GLY A 193 -0.29 -42.30 -31.00
C GLY A 193 -0.21 -40.90 -31.60
N ILE A 194 -0.84 -39.90 -30.95
CA ILE A 194 -0.87 -38.52 -31.43
C ILE A 194 0.11 -37.62 -30.67
N GLN A 195 0.66 -38.06 -29.53
CA GLN A 195 1.48 -37.21 -28.65
C GLN A 195 2.78 -36.73 -29.30
N ASP A 196 3.42 -37.56 -30.10
CA ASP A 196 4.62 -37.18 -30.85
C ASP A 196 4.28 -36.09 -31.88
N THR A 197 3.13 -36.20 -32.55
CA THR A 197 2.66 -35.20 -33.51
C THR A 197 2.32 -33.87 -32.82
N LEU A 198 1.67 -33.90 -31.66
CA LEU A 198 1.38 -32.71 -30.89
C LEU A 198 2.66 -32.01 -30.40
N THR A 199 3.63 -32.79 -29.93
CA THR A 199 4.93 -32.29 -29.46
C THR A 199 5.74 -31.69 -30.62
N SER A 200 5.83 -32.38 -31.74
CA SER A 200 6.56 -31.89 -32.93
C SER A 200 5.92 -30.65 -33.55
N SER A 201 4.62 -30.49 -33.37
CA SER A 201 3.85 -29.31 -33.82
C SER A 201 3.86 -28.16 -32.84
N HIS A 202 4.65 -28.22 -31.79
CA HIS A 202 4.72 -27.18 -30.73
C HIS A 202 3.33 -26.85 -30.16
N PHE A 203 2.44 -27.83 -30.05
CA PHE A 203 1.12 -27.68 -29.47
C PHE A 203 1.25 -27.21 -28.01
N LYS A 204 0.57 -26.12 -27.66
CA LYS A 204 0.46 -25.62 -26.30
C LYS A 204 -0.97 -25.76 -25.81
N GLU A 205 -1.16 -26.56 -24.76
CA GLU A 205 -2.48 -26.76 -24.16
C GLU A 205 -3.03 -25.43 -23.59
N PHE A 206 -4.32 -25.23 -23.79
CA PHE A 206 -5.06 -24.10 -23.22
C PHE A 206 -5.37 -24.39 -21.77
N ASP A 207 -4.65 -23.72 -20.86
CA ASP A 207 -4.87 -23.82 -19.41
C ASP A 207 -6.09 -23.00 -19.00
N TYR A 208 -7.25 -23.63 -19.14
CA TYR A 208 -8.52 -23.05 -18.72
C TYR A 208 -9.25 -24.01 -17.78
N GLN A 209 -9.44 -23.58 -16.53
CA GLN A 209 -10.02 -24.39 -15.46
C GLN A 209 -11.46 -23.97 -15.12
N GLY A 210 -12.19 -23.37 -16.05
CA GLY A 210 -13.56 -22.90 -15.86
C GLY A 210 -14.59 -23.89 -16.42
N GLU A 211 -15.74 -24.01 -15.74
CA GLU A 211 -16.90 -24.75 -16.29
C GLU A 211 -17.69 -23.93 -17.31
N ALA A 212 -17.66 -22.58 -17.18
CA ALA A 212 -18.32 -21.68 -18.10
C ALA A 212 -17.60 -21.60 -19.45
N LEU A 213 -18.34 -21.41 -20.55
CA LEU A 213 -17.72 -21.14 -21.83
C LEU A 213 -16.94 -19.83 -21.83
N PRO A 214 -15.84 -19.70 -22.60
CA PRO A 214 -15.05 -18.47 -22.68
C PRO A 214 -15.91 -17.23 -22.95
N LYS A 215 -16.91 -17.32 -23.84
CA LYS A 215 -17.84 -16.25 -24.13
C LYS A 215 -18.61 -15.77 -22.88
N GLU A 216 -19.10 -16.70 -22.09
CA GLU A 216 -19.84 -16.39 -20.84
C GLU A 216 -18.90 -15.79 -19.80
N ARG A 217 -17.69 -16.33 -19.70
CA ARG A 217 -16.67 -15.82 -18.78
C ARG A 217 -16.22 -14.41 -19.15
N LEU A 218 -16.04 -14.12 -20.43
CA LEU A 218 -15.75 -12.78 -20.94
C LEU A 218 -16.81 -11.75 -20.52
N GLU A 219 -18.09 -12.10 -20.60
CA GLU A 219 -19.17 -11.22 -20.16
C GLU A 219 -19.19 -11.03 -18.62
N GLN A 220 -18.79 -12.05 -17.87
CA GLN A 220 -18.60 -11.92 -16.42
C GLN A 220 -17.42 -11.00 -16.09
N LEU A 221 -16.27 -11.17 -16.76
CA LEU A 221 -15.08 -10.34 -16.55
C LEU A 221 -15.34 -8.87 -16.89
N LYS A 222 -16.04 -8.59 -18.00
CA LYS A 222 -16.43 -7.22 -18.35
C LYS A 222 -17.31 -6.58 -17.28
N ARG A 223 -18.23 -7.33 -16.69
CA ARG A 223 -19.05 -6.86 -15.56
C ARG A 223 -18.21 -6.61 -14.32
N GLU A 224 -17.31 -7.54 -13.99
CA GLU A 224 -16.41 -7.40 -12.83
C GLU A 224 -15.51 -6.17 -12.97
N ILE A 225 -14.91 -5.95 -14.14
CA ILE A 225 -14.10 -4.75 -14.43
C ILE A 225 -14.92 -3.48 -14.22
N LYS A 226 -16.16 -3.45 -14.72
CA LYS A 226 -17.05 -2.30 -14.57
C LYS A 226 -17.41 -2.04 -13.09
N GLU A 227 -17.74 -3.08 -12.34
CA GLU A 227 -18.08 -3.00 -10.92
C GLU A 227 -16.89 -2.53 -10.08
N GLN A 228 -15.72 -3.14 -10.30
CA GLN A 228 -14.49 -2.73 -9.60
C GLN A 228 -14.04 -1.33 -10.01
N GLY A 229 -14.23 -0.93 -11.27
CA GLY A 229 -13.97 0.42 -11.75
C GLY A 229 -14.88 1.47 -11.08
N ALA A 230 -16.13 1.13 -10.78
CA ALA A 230 -17.01 2.00 -10.00
C ALA A 230 -16.54 2.14 -8.53
N VAL A 231 -16.06 1.04 -7.94
CA VAL A 231 -15.47 1.06 -6.57
C VAL A 231 -14.20 1.91 -6.55
N GLU A 232 -13.32 1.75 -7.55
CA GLU A 232 -12.10 2.55 -7.69
C GLU A 232 -12.45 4.04 -7.80
N ALA A 233 -13.36 4.42 -8.69
CA ALA A 233 -13.76 5.81 -8.90
C ALA A 233 -14.34 6.45 -7.63
N ALA A 234 -15.25 5.75 -6.94
CA ALA A 234 -15.85 6.24 -5.70
C ALA A 234 -14.80 6.39 -4.57
N THR A 235 -13.85 5.45 -4.49
CA THR A 235 -12.78 5.52 -3.49
C THR A 235 -11.82 6.67 -3.79
N LEU A 236 -11.44 6.86 -5.06
CA LEU A 236 -10.61 7.99 -5.49
C LEU A 236 -11.28 9.34 -5.22
N GLU A 237 -12.59 9.45 -5.44
CA GLU A 237 -13.34 10.65 -5.09
C GLU A 237 -13.27 10.93 -3.58
N THR A 238 -13.52 9.92 -2.76
CA THR A 238 -13.42 10.02 -1.30
C THR A 238 -12.02 10.46 -0.87
N LEU A 239 -10.97 9.82 -1.39
CA LEU A 239 -9.58 10.16 -1.08
C LEU A 239 -9.21 11.57 -1.55
N SER A 240 -9.72 12.02 -2.69
CA SER A 240 -9.45 13.38 -3.20
C SER A 240 -10.04 14.48 -2.32
N GLN A 241 -11.08 14.18 -1.56
CA GLN A 241 -11.74 15.09 -0.63
C GLN A 241 -11.14 15.05 0.78
N ALA A 242 -10.21 14.11 1.05
CA ALA A 242 -9.62 13.89 2.37
C ALA A 242 -8.49 14.90 2.72
N LYS A 243 -8.58 16.16 2.24
CA LYS A 243 -7.59 17.21 2.55
C LYS A 243 -7.53 17.50 4.04
N GLU A 244 -8.68 17.53 4.71
CA GLU A 244 -8.74 17.78 6.14
C GLU A 244 -8.13 16.62 6.93
N ASP A 245 -8.37 15.38 6.51
CA ASP A 245 -7.75 14.20 7.11
C ASP A 245 -6.22 14.23 6.97
N LEU A 246 -5.70 14.66 5.81
CA LEU A 246 -4.27 14.87 5.61
C LEU A 246 -3.70 15.94 6.53
N ASN A 247 -4.40 17.06 6.72
CA ASN A 247 -3.99 18.12 7.65
C ASN A 247 -3.97 17.60 9.08
N GLN A 248 -4.99 16.85 9.49
CA GLN A 248 -5.06 16.23 10.81
C GLN A 248 -3.90 15.25 11.06
N LEU A 249 -3.52 14.46 10.06
CA LEU A 249 -2.35 13.58 10.16
C LEU A 249 -1.06 14.39 10.34
N LYS A 250 -0.89 15.50 9.59
CA LYS A 250 0.29 16.38 9.72
C LYS A 250 0.35 17.03 11.10
N TYR A 251 -0.75 17.55 11.61
CA TYR A 251 -0.80 18.11 12.98
C TYR A 251 -0.49 17.05 14.04
N GLN A 252 -1.00 15.83 13.86
CA GLN A 252 -0.73 14.74 14.78
C GLN A 252 0.75 14.31 14.73
N LEU A 253 1.37 14.35 13.56
CA LEU A 253 2.81 14.08 13.41
C LEU A 253 3.64 15.13 14.15
N ASP A 254 3.35 16.43 13.93
CA ASP A 254 4.03 17.53 14.61
C ASP A 254 3.87 17.43 16.14
N TYR A 255 2.68 17.02 16.60
CA TYR A 255 2.43 16.78 18.03
C TYR A 255 3.29 15.62 18.56
N VAL A 256 3.37 14.50 17.85
CA VAL A 256 4.19 13.35 18.27
C VAL A 256 5.68 13.70 18.28
N LEU A 257 6.16 14.47 17.29
CA LEU A 257 7.53 15.00 17.26
C LEU A 257 7.82 15.92 18.46
N SER A 258 6.86 16.80 18.79
CA SER A 258 6.94 17.67 19.96
C SER A 258 7.02 16.87 21.27
N LEU A 259 6.25 15.80 21.41
CA LEU A 259 6.34 14.86 22.53
C LEU A 259 7.70 14.17 22.59
N GLY A 260 8.22 13.72 21.44
CA GLY A 260 9.53 13.09 21.31
C GLY A 260 10.65 14.01 21.80
N ALA A 261 10.68 15.25 21.32
CA ALA A 261 11.63 16.26 21.75
C ALA A 261 11.57 16.53 23.26
N ARG A 262 10.38 16.51 23.86
CA ARG A 262 10.19 16.65 25.31
C ARG A 262 10.77 15.47 26.10
N GLU A 263 10.53 14.24 25.63
CA GLU A 263 11.08 13.05 26.26
C GLU A 263 12.61 12.99 26.11
N GLU A 264 13.17 13.36 24.97
CA GLU A 264 14.62 13.48 24.76
C GLU A 264 15.24 14.52 25.69
N ALA A 265 14.61 15.68 25.82
CA ALA A 265 15.05 16.71 26.74
C ALA A 265 15.10 16.23 28.20
N LYS A 266 14.18 15.35 28.63
CA LYS A 266 14.24 14.73 29.97
C LYS A 266 15.51 13.88 30.17
N GLY A 267 16.00 13.23 29.13
CA GLY A 267 17.25 12.47 29.14
C GLY A 267 18.49 13.36 29.31
N SER A 268 18.41 14.61 28.85
CA SER A 268 19.52 15.58 28.89
C SER A 268 19.61 16.37 30.21
N LEU A 269 18.66 16.16 31.13
CA LEU A 269 18.63 16.85 32.41
C LEU A 269 19.50 16.14 33.46
N ALA A 270 20.23 16.94 34.26
CA ALA A 270 20.87 16.44 35.48
C ALA A 270 19.88 16.43 36.64
N SER A 271 19.74 15.32 37.36
CA SER A 271 18.75 15.24 38.44
C SER A 271 19.28 14.47 39.67
N THR A 272 18.85 14.92 40.85
CA THR A 272 18.93 14.21 42.11
C THR A 272 17.57 13.72 42.57
N ALA A 273 17.45 13.13 43.74
CA ALA A 273 16.18 12.76 44.35
C ALA A 273 15.21 13.94 44.49
N HIS A 274 15.72 15.16 44.65
CA HIS A 274 14.94 16.34 45.01
C HIS A 274 15.13 17.54 44.06
N LEU A 275 16.13 17.53 43.21
CA LEU A 275 16.49 18.66 42.35
C LEU A 275 16.65 18.19 40.91
N VAL A 276 16.25 19.03 39.98
CA VAL A 276 16.50 18.91 38.54
C VAL A 276 17.24 20.15 38.10
N ALA A 277 18.41 19.96 37.45
CA ALA A 277 19.14 21.03 36.81
C ALA A 277 18.97 21.00 35.30
N LEU A 278 18.74 22.17 34.74
CA LEU A 278 18.62 22.41 33.32
C LEU A 278 19.54 23.58 32.99
N GLU A 279 20.28 23.44 31.90
CA GLU A 279 21.11 24.51 31.34
C GLU A 279 20.71 24.71 29.86
N GLY A 280 20.69 25.94 29.42
CA GLY A 280 20.32 26.24 28.03
C GLY A 280 20.70 27.65 27.62
N TRP A 281 20.54 27.89 26.31
CA TRP A 281 20.74 29.23 25.72
C TRP A 281 19.40 29.83 25.36
N ILE A 282 19.32 31.15 25.55
CA ILE A 282 18.19 31.98 25.11
C ILE A 282 18.73 33.30 24.58
N GLU A 283 18.01 33.94 23.66
CA GLU A 283 18.32 35.28 23.21
C GLU A 283 18.23 36.29 24.38
N THR A 284 19.25 37.12 24.52
CA THR A 284 19.35 38.09 25.65
C THR A 284 18.10 38.98 25.79
N ALA A 285 17.46 39.31 24.66
CA ALA A 285 16.24 40.11 24.65
C ALA A 285 15.02 39.42 25.31
N GLN A 286 15.01 38.10 25.37
CA GLN A 286 13.90 37.29 25.89
C GLN A 286 14.17 36.77 27.32
N LEU A 287 15.38 36.98 27.85
CA LEU A 287 15.82 36.44 29.14
C LEU A 287 14.92 36.90 30.30
N GLU A 288 14.57 38.19 30.36
CA GLU A 288 13.78 38.75 31.47
C GLU A 288 12.31 38.25 31.42
N ALA A 289 11.76 38.08 30.23
CA ALA A 289 10.44 37.48 30.06
C ALA A 289 10.40 36.02 30.52
N LEU A 290 11.42 35.24 30.14
CA LEU A 290 11.55 33.84 30.58
C LEU A 290 11.69 33.75 32.10
N LYS A 291 12.55 34.56 32.72
CA LYS A 291 12.71 34.58 34.19
C LYS A 291 11.38 34.88 34.90
N ALA A 292 10.64 35.88 34.42
CA ALA A 292 9.35 36.26 35.02
C ALA A 292 8.31 35.11 34.90
N LYS A 293 8.39 34.30 33.84
CA LYS A 293 7.51 33.14 33.63
C LYS A 293 7.89 31.98 34.55
N LEU A 294 9.19 31.62 34.61
CA LEU A 294 9.70 30.55 35.47
C LEU A 294 9.57 30.81 36.98
N GLN A 295 9.44 32.05 37.40
CA GLN A 295 9.18 32.40 38.82
C GLN A 295 7.74 32.19 39.24
N LYS A 296 6.80 32.05 38.30
CA LYS A 296 5.37 31.84 38.57
C LYS A 296 4.96 30.39 38.62
N GLU A 297 5.79 29.52 38.10
CA GLU A 297 5.65 28.05 38.16
C GLU A 297 6.40 27.48 39.37
#